data_01087867c9a08772206dc99b291f26d8
#
_entry.id   01087867c9a08772206dc99b291f26d8
#
_cell.length_a   1.000
_cell.length_b   1.000
_cell.length_c   1.000
_cell.angle_alpha   90.00
_cell.angle_beta   90.00
_cell.angle_gamma   90.00
#
_symmetry.space_group_name_H-M   'P 1'
#
loop_
_entity.id
_entity.type
_entity.pdbx_description
1 polymer ?
#
loop_
_entity_poly.entity_id
_entity_poly.type
_entity_poly.pdbx_seq_one_letter_code
_entity_poly.pdbx_strand_id
1 'polypeptide(L)'
;MQKRNFTKTRAVIALVATLALGVGLAACSSDSSSEGNGKKKIERVVALDWRYEEILKALDVDPVGIVEIGKSEAPTILKGQLGQATSVGQAKQPNLEVIQSLEPDLILASPTRQAGIMPQLEEIAQTESYADETYSDVLDSMDEIAAKLGKEEKAKEVRQRIEDKIAQTKDAVKPGSRAVVAGWSSEMLYTWVNPSFPQSLLSEVGYDYAFEGEKSSIESKTDVAELTGDKLPGMKADRVFMYKDVDAFKKTPYAKGSGDIVEVDQDIWSRARGPLSAEHMLDDMIAAEK
;
A
#
# COMPACT_ATOMS: atom_id res chain seq x y z
N MET A 1 28.64 9.42 66.75
CA MET A 1 30.01 8.91 66.81
C MET A 1 30.47 8.67 65.41
N GLN A 2 31.38 9.19 64.83
CA GLN A 2 32.58 9.97 65.06
C GLN A 2 33.02 10.49 63.71
N LYS A 3 33.20 11.78 63.66
CA LYS A 3 33.84 12.55 62.58
C LYS A 3 35.27 12.07 62.34
N ARG A 4 35.75 12.24 61.10
CA ARG A 4 37.08 12.87 60.92
C ARG A 4 37.31 13.29 59.49
N ASN A 5 37.56 14.60 59.37
CA ASN A 5 38.15 15.36 58.30
C ASN A 5 39.66 15.10 58.13
N PHE A 6 40.19 15.61 57.06
CA PHE A 6 41.54 16.23 56.83
C PHE A 6 42.09 15.77 55.46
N THR A 7 42.82 16.48 54.64
CA THR A 7 43.08 17.90 54.42
C THR A 7 43.78 18.02 53.05
N LYS A 8 43.68 19.19 52.49
CA LYS A 8 44.35 19.69 51.29
C LYS A 8 45.86 19.53 51.28
N THR A 9 46.49 19.35 50.11
CA THR A 9 47.76 19.98 49.81
C THR A 9 47.87 20.34 48.32
N ARG A 10 48.14 21.60 48.08
CA ARG A 10 48.54 22.24 46.81
C ARG A 10 50.04 22.08 46.65
N ALA A 11 50.50 21.89 45.41
CA ALA A 11 51.86 22.30 45.02
C ALA A 11 51.83 22.75 43.52
N VAL A 12 52.32 23.93 43.33
CA VAL A 12 52.56 24.70 42.11
C VAL A 12 54.04 24.59 41.77
N ILE A 13 54.45 24.90 40.57
CA ILE A 13 55.76 25.30 39.98
C ILE A 13 56.10 24.38 38.78
N ALA A 14 56.58 24.82 37.63
CA ALA A 14 56.78 26.03 36.89
C ALA A 14 57.30 25.67 35.44
N LEU A 15 56.96 26.53 34.55
CA LEU A 15 57.51 26.86 33.25
C LEU A 15 58.95 26.37 32.86
N VAL A 16 59.07 25.80 31.65
CA VAL A 16 60.19 26.14 30.72
C VAL A 16 59.69 26.01 29.26
N ALA A 17 59.86 27.06 28.51
CA ALA A 17 59.63 27.14 27.07
C ALA A 17 60.90 26.72 26.32
N THR A 18 60.76 25.96 25.22
CA THR A 18 61.78 25.93 24.16
C THR A 18 61.09 25.76 22.79
N LEU A 19 61.33 26.77 21.96
CA LEU A 19 61.02 26.81 20.51
C LEU A 19 61.94 25.90 19.74
N ALA A 20 61.38 25.09 18.82
CA ALA A 20 62.13 24.59 17.68
C ALA A 20 61.15 24.40 16.51
N LEU A 21 61.41 25.13 15.42
CA LEU A 21 60.78 24.99 14.11
C LEU A 21 61.21 23.63 13.51
N GLY A 22 60.23 22.90 12.97
CA GLY A 22 60.44 21.75 12.13
C GLY A 22 59.31 21.62 11.14
N VAL A 23 59.55 22.02 9.87
CA VAL A 23 58.65 21.82 8.74
C VAL A 23 58.64 20.32 8.42
N GLY A 24 57.47 19.69 8.46
CA GLY A 24 57.26 18.34 8.05
C GLY A 24 55.84 18.16 7.49
N LEU A 25 55.71 18.13 6.15
CA LEU A 25 54.53 17.65 5.48
C LEU A 25 54.32 16.21 5.86
N ALA A 26 53.28 15.93 6.61
CA ALA A 26 52.73 14.55 6.72
C ALA A 26 51.23 14.66 6.44
N ALA A 27 50.82 14.17 5.30
CA ALA A 27 49.44 13.88 4.99
C ALA A 27 48.96 12.81 5.96
N CYS A 28 48.21 13.19 6.96
CA CYS A 28 47.40 12.25 7.76
C CYS A 28 46.04 12.20 7.14
N SER A 29 45.79 11.16 6.36
CA SER A 29 44.46 10.64 6.15
C SER A 29 43.94 10.19 7.53
N SER A 30 43.19 11.03 8.20
CA SER A 30 42.40 10.60 9.34
C SER A 30 41.18 9.87 8.79
N ASP A 31 41.36 8.59 8.64
CA ASP A 31 40.30 7.60 8.54
C ASP A 31 39.58 7.61 9.89
N SER A 32 38.66 8.55 10.06
CA SER A 32 37.69 8.48 11.15
C SER A 32 36.60 7.52 10.69
N SER A 33 36.86 6.22 10.88
CA SER A 33 35.82 5.22 10.96
C SER A 33 34.90 5.55 12.14
N SER A 34 33.95 6.48 11.90
CA SER A 34 32.75 6.52 12.69
C SER A 34 31.95 5.29 12.29
N GLU A 35 32.04 4.23 13.08
CA GLU A 35 31.03 3.18 13.11
C GLU A 35 29.69 3.81 13.58
N GLY A 36 29.13 4.64 12.72
CA GLY A 36 27.72 4.94 12.73
C GLY A 36 27.05 3.71 12.15
N ASN A 37 26.17 3.09 12.92
CA ASN A 37 25.22 2.07 12.47
C ASN A 37 24.25 2.68 11.44
N GLY A 38 24.77 3.07 10.29
CA GLY A 38 24.02 3.65 9.19
C GLY A 38 23.22 2.54 8.52
N LYS A 39 21.92 2.48 8.84
CA LYS A 39 21.00 1.70 8.01
C LYS A 39 21.24 2.10 6.56
N LYS A 40 21.55 1.11 5.69
CA LYS A 40 21.70 1.34 4.26
C LYS A 40 20.47 2.10 3.76
N LYS A 41 20.67 3.23 3.10
CA LYS A 41 19.57 4.00 2.53
C LYS A 41 18.89 3.16 1.45
N ILE A 42 17.58 3.04 1.52
CA ILE A 42 16.78 2.35 0.51
C ILE A 42 16.50 3.34 -0.62
N GLU A 43 16.99 3.04 -1.81
CA GLU A 43 16.84 3.88 -3.01
C GLU A 43 16.18 3.13 -4.17
N ARG A 44 16.34 1.81 -4.22
CA ARG A 44 15.90 0.94 -5.32
C ARG A 44 14.83 -0.02 -4.82
N VAL A 45 13.57 0.32 -5.08
CA VAL A 45 12.42 -0.48 -4.61
C VAL A 45 11.77 -1.19 -5.78
N VAL A 46 11.56 -2.50 -5.64
CA VAL A 46 10.73 -3.31 -6.55
C VAL A 46 9.38 -3.56 -5.90
N ALA A 47 8.30 -3.24 -6.61
CA ALA A 47 6.92 -3.44 -6.18
C ALA A 47 6.31 -4.65 -6.92
N LEU A 48 5.93 -5.70 -6.19
CA LEU A 48 5.35 -6.92 -6.76
C LEU A 48 3.83 -6.99 -6.63
N ASP A 49 3.20 -5.86 -6.36
CA ASP A 49 1.74 -5.70 -6.34
C ASP A 49 1.40 -4.23 -6.66
N TRP A 50 0.31 -3.99 -7.39
CA TRP A 50 -0.14 -2.65 -7.76
C TRP A 50 -0.42 -1.74 -6.55
N ARG A 51 -0.84 -2.32 -5.43
CA ARG A 51 -0.99 -1.61 -4.15
C ARG A 51 0.31 -0.94 -3.71
N TYR A 52 1.43 -1.64 -3.82
CA TYR A 52 2.73 -1.08 -3.47
C TYR A 52 3.20 -0.03 -4.48
N GLU A 53 2.87 -0.20 -5.76
CA GLU A 53 3.11 0.84 -6.76
C GLU A 53 2.36 2.13 -6.41
N GLU A 54 1.09 2.03 -5.98
CA GLU A 54 0.32 3.19 -5.52
C GLU A 54 0.91 3.80 -4.25
N ILE A 55 1.30 2.99 -3.26
CA ILE A 55 1.92 3.46 -2.02
C ILE A 55 3.20 4.23 -2.35
N LEU A 56 4.09 3.67 -3.16
CA LEU A 56 5.33 4.33 -3.54
C LEU A 56 5.07 5.67 -4.26
N LYS A 57 4.12 5.68 -5.20
CA LYS A 57 3.76 6.93 -5.91
C LYS A 57 3.11 7.95 -4.99
N ALA A 58 2.25 7.53 -4.07
CA ALA A 58 1.67 8.41 -3.06
C ALA A 58 2.73 9.03 -2.14
N LEU A 59 3.86 8.32 -1.92
CA LEU A 59 5.00 8.77 -1.13
C LEU A 59 6.05 9.55 -1.95
N ASP A 60 5.79 9.88 -3.22
CA ASP A 60 6.74 10.49 -4.15
C ASP A 60 8.04 9.65 -4.29
N VAL A 61 7.89 8.34 -4.44
CA VAL A 61 8.96 7.37 -4.70
C VAL A 61 8.68 6.65 -6.01
N ASP A 62 9.65 6.63 -6.91
CA ASP A 62 9.56 5.87 -8.15
C ASP A 62 10.13 4.47 -7.96
N PRO A 63 9.34 3.39 -8.20
CA PRO A 63 9.86 2.04 -8.19
C PRO A 63 10.84 1.81 -9.34
N VAL A 64 11.84 0.94 -9.15
CA VAL A 64 12.73 0.50 -10.24
C VAL A 64 12.15 -0.71 -10.98
N GLY A 65 11.27 -1.48 -10.34
CA GLY A 65 10.58 -2.64 -10.91
C GLY A 65 9.12 -2.68 -10.52
N ILE A 66 8.26 -3.04 -11.47
CA ILE A 66 6.80 -3.10 -11.34
C ILE A 66 6.26 -4.38 -11.96
N VAL A 67 5.03 -4.76 -11.58
CA VAL A 67 4.36 -5.95 -12.11
C VAL A 67 3.20 -5.62 -13.03
N GLU A 68 2.86 -6.59 -13.87
CA GLU A 68 1.67 -6.56 -14.69
C GLU A 68 0.54 -7.38 -14.05
N ILE A 69 -0.71 -6.98 -14.26
CA ILE A 69 -1.88 -7.78 -13.89
C ILE A 69 -2.75 -8.02 -15.12
N GLY A 70 -2.83 -9.27 -15.55
CA GLY A 70 -3.53 -9.65 -16.77
C GLY A 70 -2.89 -9.07 -18.01
N LYS A 71 -3.55 -8.13 -18.70
CA LYS A 71 -3.03 -7.45 -19.89
C LYS A 71 -2.64 -6.00 -19.62
N SER A 72 -2.71 -5.55 -18.38
CA SER A 72 -2.43 -4.17 -17.97
C SER A 72 -1.05 -4.10 -17.33
N GLU A 73 -0.23 -3.18 -17.81
CA GLU A 73 1.13 -2.92 -17.32
C GLU A 73 1.13 -2.15 -16.00
N ALA A 74 0.10 -1.35 -15.76
CA ALA A 74 -0.09 -0.55 -14.56
C ALA A 74 -1.57 -0.32 -14.30
N PRO A 75 -1.98 -0.01 -13.07
CA PRO A 75 -3.35 0.39 -12.78
C PRO A 75 -3.71 1.68 -13.51
N THR A 76 -4.98 1.83 -13.88
CA THR A 76 -5.47 2.99 -14.62
C THR A 76 -5.04 4.32 -14.01
N ILE A 77 -5.09 4.40 -12.67
CA ILE A 77 -4.72 5.61 -11.92
C ILE A 77 -3.23 5.98 -12.02
N LEU A 78 -2.35 5.02 -12.31
CA LEU A 78 -0.91 5.23 -12.46
C LEU A 78 -0.42 5.22 -13.92
N LYS A 79 -1.34 5.10 -14.87
CA LYS A 79 -0.98 5.01 -16.29
C LYS A 79 -0.16 6.23 -16.73
N GLY A 80 1.05 5.97 -17.24
CA GLY A 80 1.99 7.00 -17.65
C GLY A 80 2.74 7.70 -16.51
N GLN A 81 2.57 7.26 -15.25
CA GLN A 81 3.22 7.86 -14.08
C GLN A 81 4.39 7.03 -13.51
N LEU A 82 4.56 5.79 -13.96
CA LEU A 82 5.59 4.88 -13.48
C LEU A 82 6.93 4.99 -14.23
N GLY A 83 6.99 5.90 -15.18
CA GLY A 83 8.20 6.44 -15.81
C GLY A 83 9.18 5.39 -16.34
N GLN A 84 10.30 5.22 -15.65
CA GLN A 84 11.42 4.37 -16.03
C GLN A 84 11.41 2.98 -15.34
N ALA A 85 10.32 2.64 -14.66
CA ALA A 85 10.22 1.35 -14.00
C ALA A 85 10.23 0.20 -15.02
N THR A 86 10.98 -0.85 -14.71
CA THR A 86 11.06 -2.04 -15.56
C THR A 86 9.95 -3.02 -15.18
N SER A 87 9.19 -3.53 -16.16
CA SER A 87 8.28 -4.65 -15.89
C SER A 87 9.08 -5.89 -15.48
N VAL A 88 8.74 -6.44 -14.33
CA VAL A 88 9.28 -7.73 -13.87
C VAL A 88 8.32 -8.89 -14.17
N GLY A 89 7.32 -8.66 -15.03
CA GLY A 89 6.34 -9.64 -15.48
C GLY A 89 5.09 -9.69 -14.63
N GLN A 90 4.36 -10.81 -14.70
CA GLN A 90 3.06 -10.95 -14.04
C GLN A 90 3.17 -11.02 -12.52
N ALA A 91 2.30 -10.32 -11.80
CA ALA A 91 2.28 -10.31 -10.33
C ALA A 91 2.25 -11.72 -9.70
N LYS A 92 1.57 -12.69 -10.33
CA LYS A 92 1.53 -14.08 -9.83
C LYS A 92 2.78 -14.89 -10.13
N GLN A 93 3.57 -14.49 -11.11
CA GLN A 93 4.80 -15.15 -11.57
C GLN A 93 5.82 -14.12 -12.04
N PRO A 94 6.38 -13.31 -11.13
CA PRO A 94 7.39 -12.33 -11.49
C PRO A 94 8.70 -13.05 -11.92
N ASN A 95 9.45 -12.40 -12.78
CA ASN A 95 10.73 -12.90 -13.27
C ASN A 95 11.85 -12.55 -12.28
N LEU A 96 12.34 -13.54 -11.53
CA LEU A 96 13.38 -13.37 -10.51
C LEU A 96 14.71 -12.89 -11.09
N GLU A 97 15.06 -13.30 -12.30
CA GLU A 97 16.31 -12.86 -12.96
C GLU A 97 16.25 -11.37 -13.29
N VAL A 98 15.09 -10.88 -13.76
CA VAL A 98 14.88 -9.46 -14.00
C VAL A 98 14.91 -8.69 -12.68
N ILE A 99 14.24 -9.17 -11.63
CA ILE A 99 14.28 -8.55 -10.30
C ILE A 99 15.72 -8.44 -9.81
N GLN A 100 16.50 -9.53 -9.89
CA GLN A 100 17.91 -9.54 -9.47
C GLN A 100 18.75 -8.54 -10.26
N SER A 101 18.53 -8.44 -11.59
CA SER A 101 19.27 -7.51 -12.45
C SER A 101 19.00 -6.03 -12.15
N LEU A 102 17.91 -5.73 -11.45
CA LEU A 102 17.57 -4.38 -10.98
C LEU A 102 18.33 -4.00 -9.71
N GLU A 103 19.08 -4.93 -9.08
CA GLU A 103 19.85 -4.69 -7.85
C GLU A 103 19.02 -3.93 -6.79
N PRO A 104 17.84 -4.44 -6.37
CA PRO A 104 16.99 -3.74 -5.44
C PRO A 104 17.58 -3.68 -4.02
N ASP A 105 17.27 -2.60 -3.30
CA ASP A 105 17.54 -2.50 -1.86
C ASP A 105 16.35 -3.03 -1.04
N LEU A 106 15.15 -2.98 -1.63
CA LEU A 106 13.90 -3.43 -1.02
C LEU A 106 12.98 -4.04 -2.08
N ILE A 107 12.37 -5.16 -1.74
CA ILE A 107 11.30 -5.79 -2.51
C ILE A 107 10.03 -5.75 -1.64
N LEU A 108 8.94 -5.21 -2.19
CA LEU A 108 7.61 -5.21 -1.58
C LEU A 108 6.79 -6.31 -2.23
N ALA A 109 6.49 -7.37 -1.48
CA ALA A 109 5.83 -8.58 -1.98
C ALA A 109 4.46 -8.79 -1.31
N SER A 110 3.48 -9.30 -2.05
CA SER A 110 2.17 -9.65 -1.49
C SER A 110 2.24 -10.92 -0.66
N PRO A 111 1.67 -10.95 0.55
CA PRO A 111 1.68 -12.12 1.43
C PRO A 111 0.93 -13.32 0.84
N THR A 112 0.09 -13.08 -0.16
CA THR A 112 -0.72 -14.11 -0.82
C THR A 112 -0.18 -14.51 -2.20
N ARG A 113 0.13 -13.51 -3.06
CA ARG A 113 0.54 -13.79 -4.45
C ARG A 113 1.95 -14.35 -4.56
N GLN A 114 2.88 -13.85 -3.73
CA GLN A 114 4.28 -14.26 -3.73
C GLN A 114 4.65 -15.23 -2.60
N ALA A 115 3.67 -15.73 -1.81
CA ALA A 115 3.92 -16.64 -0.69
C ALA A 115 4.84 -17.82 -1.03
N GLY A 116 4.68 -18.41 -2.23
CA GLY A 116 5.46 -19.56 -2.67
C GLY A 116 6.90 -19.26 -3.10
N ILE A 117 7.26 -17.99 -3.28
CA ILE A 117 8.59 -17.56 -3.75
C ILE A 117 9.27 -16.58 -2.79
N MET A 118 8.70 -16.34 -1.60
CA MET A 118 9.29 -15.44 -0.60
C MET A 118 10.75 -15.76 -0.29
N PRO A 119 11.16 -17.03 -0.05
CA PRO A 119 12.56 -17.36 0.20
C PRO A 119 13.49 -16.94 -0.94
N GLN A 120 13.07 -17.11 -2.20
CA GLN A 120 13.87 -16.72 -3.36
C GLN A 120 13.97 -15.19 -3.50
N LEU A 121 12.94 -14.44 -3.12
CA LEU A 121 12.99 -12.97 -3.10
C LEU A 121 13.95 -12.48 -2.01
N GLU A 122 13.93 -13.10 -0.83
CA GLU A 122 14.81 -12.79 0.31
C GLU A 122 16.30 -13.08 -0.01
N GLU A 123 16.59 -14.03 -0.91
CA GLU A 123 17.95 -14.27 -1.43
C GLU A 123 18.43 -13.13 -2.35
N ILE A 124 17.53 -12.39 -2.98
CA ILE A 124 17.88 -11.27 -3.88
C ILE A 124 18.09 -9.99 -3.07
N ALA A 125 17.15 -9.62 -2.19
CA ALA A 125 17.21 -8.41 -1.39
C ALA A 125 16.32 -8.49 -0.16
N GLN A 126 16.41 -7.47 0.73
CA GLN A 126 15.44 -7.31 1.81
C GLN A 126 14.03 -7.33 1.22
N THR A 127 13.20 -8.27 1.66
CA THR A 127 11.83 -8.44 1.19
C THR A 127 10.86 -8.23 2.34
N GLU A 128 9.86 -7.37 2.11
CA GLU A 128 8.84 -7.05 3.08
C GLU A 128 7.45 -7.37 2.54
N SER A 129 6.59 -7.75 3.47
CA SER A 129 5.22 -8.14 3.16
C SER A 129 4.29 -7.62 4.25
N TYR A 130 3.19 -6.98 3.88
CA TYR A 130 2.29 -6.31 4.80
C TYR A 130 0.86 -6.83 4.66
N ALA A 131 0.07 -6.68 5.72
CA ALA A 131 -1.36 -6.98 5.68
C ALA A 131 -2.06 -6.12 4.60
N ASP A 132 -3.08 -6.69 3.95
CA ASP A 132 -3.74 -6.10 2.79
C ASP A 132 -5.24 -6.40 2.71
N GLU A 133 -5.82 -6.86 3.81
CA GLU A 133 -7.20 -7.32 3.81
C GLU A 133 -8.19 -6.15 3.80
N THR A 134 -7.91 -5.10 4.57
CA THR A 134 -8.76 -3.90 4.69
C THR A 134 -8.06 -2.65 4.18
N TYR A 135 -8.83 -1.57 3.95
CA TYR A 135 -8.23 -0.27 3.59
C TYR A 135 -7.33 0.28 4.72
N SER A 136 -7.69 0.00 5.99
CA SER A 136 -6.87 0.40 7.14
C SER A 136 -5.52 -0.32 7.12
N ASP A 137 -5.49 -1.63 6.87
CA ASP A 137 -4.23 -2.38 6.75
C ASP A 137 -3.32 -1.78 5.67
N VAL A 138 -3.90 -1.33 4.56
CA VAL A 138 -3.14 -0.72 3.46
C VAL A 138 -2.58 0.65 3.85
N LEU A 139 -3.32 1.48 4.59
CA LEU A 139 -2.81 2.75 5.10
C LEU A 139 -1.73 2.53 6.17
N ASP A 140 -1.88 1.55 7.03
CA ASP A 140 -0.86 1.20 8.03
C ASP A 140 0.41 0.66 7.34
N SER A 141 0.24 -0.16 6.29
CA SER A 141 1.36 -0.60 5.43
C SER A 141 2.08 0.57 4.78
N MET A 142 1.35 1.60 4.33
CA MET A 142 1.94 2.83 3.78
C MET A 142 2.80 3.55 4.83
N ASP A 143 2.32 3.67 6.06
CA ASP A 143 3.08 4.33 7.13
C ASP A 143 4.37 3.55 7.47
N GLU A 144 4.31 2.21 7.52
CA GLU A 144 5.48 1.38 7.76
C GLU A 144 6.51 1.46 6.62
N ILE A 145 6.05 1.46 5.37
CA ILE A 145 6.90 1.66 4.19
C ILE A 145 7.52 3.06 4.22
N ALA A 146 6.73 4.08 4.55
CA ALA A 146 7.20 5.47 4.65
C ALA A 146 8.32 5.61 5.69
N ALA A 147 8.19 4.97 6.86
CA ALA A 147 9.20 4.98 7.90
C ALA A 147 10.54 4.34 7.45
N LYS A 148 10.48 3.32 6.58
CA LYS A 148 11.69 2.71 5.99
C LYS A 148 12.35 3.61 4.94
N LEU A 149 11.54 4.40 4.21
CA LEU A 149 11.98 5.25 3.11
C LEU A 149 12.26 6.70 3.53
N GLY A 150 12.02 7.07 4.82
CA GLY A 150 12.14 8.44 5.31
C GLY A 150 11.11 9.37 4.69
N LYS A 151 9.86 8.89 4.54
CA LYS A 151 8.73 9.58 3.90
C LYS A 151 7.54 9.77 4.83
N GLU A 152 7.75 9.76 6.14
CA GLU A 152 6.71 9.79 7.17
C GLU A 152 5.80 11.02 7.04
N GLU A 153 6.37 12.19 6.75
CA GLU A 153 5.58 13.41 6.58
C GLU A 153 4.66 13.30 5.35
N LYS A 154 5.15 12.69 4.26
CA LYS A 154 4.33 12.47 3.07
C LYS A 154 3.19 11.48 3.33
N ALA A 155 3.45 10.41 4.08
CA ALA A 155 2.41 9.46 4.48
C ALA A 155 1.31 10.15 5.31
N LYS A 156 1.68 11.03 6.25
CA LYS A 156 0.70 11.82 7.02
C LYS A 156 -0.17 12.71 6.12
N GLU A 157 0.42 13.36 5.11
CA GLU A 157 -0.34 14.16 4.14
C GLU A 157 -1.34 13.31 3.36
N VAL A 158 -0.92 12.12 2.90
CA VAL A 158 -1.79 11.19 2.17
C VAL A 158 -2.92 10.70 3.07
N ARG A 159 -2.61 10.27 4.28
CA ARG A 159 -3.59 9.79 5.27
C ARG A 159 -4.62 10.89 5.58
N GLN A 160 -4.17 12.11 5.82
CA GLN A 160 -5.08 13.22 6.10
C GLN A 160 -6.04 13.50 4.94
N ARG A 161 -5.56 13.47 3.69
CA ARG A 161 -6.45 13.65 2.53
C ARG A 161 -7.51 12.55 2.44
N ILE A 162 -7.14 11.30 2.73
CA ILE A 162 -8.09 10.18 2.73
C ILE A 162 -9.11 10.34 3.86
N GLU A 163 -8.68 10.70 5.06
CA GLU A 163 -9.56 10.95 6.21
C GLU A 163 -10.54 12.11 5.94
N ASP A 164 -10.08 13.20 5.33
CA ASP A 164 -10.92 14.31 4.92
C ASP A 164 -11.98 13.87 3.89
N LYS A 165 -11.61 13.04 2.92
CA LYS A 165 -12.54 12.47 1.94
C LYS A 165 -13.53 11.49 2.59
N ILE A 166 -13.08 10.67 3.52
CA ILE A 166 -13.96 9.78 4.30
C ILE A 166 -15.02 10.61 5.03
N ALA A 167 -14.63 11.70 5.71
CA ALA A 167 -15.57 12.58 6.39
C ALA A 167 -16.60 13.20 5.42
N GLN A 168 -16.14 13.69 4.26
CA GLN A 168 -17.03 14.24 3.24
C GLN A 168 -17.98 13.18 2.67
N THR A 169 -17.51 11.95 2.49
CA THR A 169 -18.33 10.84 1.98
C THR A 169 -19.38 10.42 3.02
N LYS A 170 -18.99 10.35 4.31
CA LYS A 170 -19.93 10.10 5.43
C LYS A 170 -21.08 11.10 5.47
N ASP A 171 -20.79 12.37 5.23
CA ASP A 171 -21.81 13.42 5.20
C ASP A 171 -22.77 13.29 4.00
N ALA A 172 -22.31 12.67 2.90
CA ALA A 172 -23.13 12.46 1.70
C ALA A 172 -23.98 11.18 1.77
N VAL A 173 -23.46 10.12 2.39
CA VAL A 173 -24.14 8.83 2.49
C VAL A 173 -25.33 8.91 3.44
N LYS A 174 -26.51 8.49 2.96
CA LYS A 174 -27.72 8.48 3.80
C LYS A 174 -27.63 7.34 4.82
N PRO A 175 -28.00 7.59 6.10
CA PRO A 175 -28.03 6.55 7.11
C PRO A 175 -28.88 5.35 6.70
N GLY A 176 -28.32 4.14 6.85
CA GLY A 176 -28.96 2.88 6.48
C GLY A 176 -28.92 2.56 4.99
N SER A 177 -28.22 3.35 4.17
CA SER A 177 -27.97 2.99 2.77
C SER A 177 -27.13 1.72 2.68
N ARG A 178 -27.53 0.82 1.80
CA ARG A 178 -26.84 -0.44 1.56
C ARG A 178 -26.05 -0.40 0.25
N ALA A 179 -24.81 -0.82 0.28
CA ALA A 179 -23.98 -0.87 -0.92
C ALA A 179 -23.25 -2.19 -1.09
N VAL A 180 -22.93 -2.54 -2.33
CA VAL A 180 -22.12 -3.70 -2.66
C VAL A 180 -21.18 -3.38 -3.82
N VAL A 181 -19.99 -3.98 -3.81
CA VAL A 181 -19.07 -3.96 -4.96
C VAL A 181 -19.24 -5.26 -5.74
N ALA A 182 -19.49 -5.14 -7.03
CA ALA A 182 -19.75 -6.28 -7.89
C ALA A 182 -19.02 -6.18 -9.23
N GLY A 183 -18.67 -7.31 -9.79
CA GLY A 183 -18.20 -7.45 -11.17
C GLY A 183 -19.09 -8.41 -11.94
N TRP A 184 -19.25 -8.18 -13.24
CA TRP A 184 -19.97 -9.08 -14.11
C TRP A 184 -19.05 -9.64 -15.20
N SER A 185 -18.99 -10.93 -15.37
CA SER A 185 -18.21 -11.56 -16.43
C SER A 185 -18.67 -12.99 -16.70
N SER A 186 -18.79 -13.36 -17.98
CA SER A 186 -19.15 -14.71 -18.38
C SER A 186 -20.43 -15.22 -17.69
N GLU A 187 -21.44 -14.36 -17.56
CA GLU A 187 -22.73 -14.62 -16.91
C GLU A 187 -22.65 -14.91 -15.40
N MET A 188 -21.51 -14.68 -14.77
CA MET A 188 -21.30 -14.82 -13.33
C MET A 188 -21.14 -13.46 -12.66
N LEU A 189 -21.63 -13.36 -11.44
CA LEU A 189 -21.49 -12.24 -10.54
C LEU A 189 -20.30 -12.49 -9.61
N TYR A 190 -19.42 -11.53 -9.51
CA TYR A 190 -18.29 -11.53 -8.57
C TYR A 190 -18.52 -10.45 -7.54
N THR A 191 -18.44 -10.75 -6.25
CA THR A 191 -18.61 -9.77 -5.19
C THR A 191 -17.57 -9.95 -4.09
N TRP A 192 -17.17 -8.85 -3.48
CA TRP A 192 -16.17 -8.85 -2.42
C TRP A 192 -16.78 -9.33 -1.11
N VAL A 193 -15.99 -10.10 -0.36
CA VAL A 193 -16.41 -10.65 0.94
C VAL A 193 -16.07 -9.72 2.09
N ASN A 194 -16.51 -10.06 3.28
CA ASN A 194 -16.18 -9.39 4.53
C ASN A 194 -15.15 -10.25 5.32
N PRO A 195 -13.98 -9.70 5.75
CA PRO A 195 -13.47 -8.37 5.37
C PRO A 195 -12.82 -8.36 3.99
N SER A 196 -12.74 -7.18 3.39
CA SER A 196 -11.97 -6.90 2.18
C SER A 196 -11.72 -5.40 2.04
N PHE A 197 -10.76 -5.00 1.20
CA PHE A 197 -10.41 -3.60 1.00
C PHE A 197 -11.62 -2.73 0.59
N PRO A 198 -12.38 -3.03 -0.48
CA PRO A 198 -13.50 -2.18 -0.87
C PRO A 198 -14.67 -2.26 0.11
N GLN A 199 -14.92 -3.44 0.72
CA GLN A 199 -15.97 -3.58 1.70
C GLN A 199 -15.70 -2.72 2.94
N SER A 200 -14.47 -2.76 3.46
CA SER A 200 -14.09 -2.01 4.66
C SER A 200 -14.17 -0.50 4.44
N LEU A 201 -13.81 0.00 3.24
CA LEU A 201 -13.93 1.41 2.91
C LEU A 201 -15.39 1.86 2.78
N LEU A 202 -16.27 1.05 2.14
CA LEU A 202 -17.71 1.31 2.10
C LEU A 202 -18.32 1.37 3.49
N SER A 203 -17.96 0.44 4.37
CA SER A 203 -18.45 0.43 5.75
C SER A 203 -17.94 1.62 6.56
N GLU A 204 -16.70 2.05 6.34
CA GLU A 204 -16.12 3.21 7.01
C GLU A 204 -16.89 4.50 6.69
N VAL A 205 -17.36 4.66 5.47
CA VAL A 205 -18.14 5.84 5.07
C VAL A 205 -19.66 5.74 5.39
N GLY A 206 -20.09 4.65 6.05
CA GLY A 206 -21.44 4.53 6.59
C GLY A 206 -22.42 3.73 5.74
N TYR A 207 -21.97 3.04 4.68
CA TYR A 207 -22.82 2.05 4.02
C TYR A 207 -22.92 0.76 4.83
N ASP A 208 -24.10 0.20 4.93
CA ASP A 208 -24.29 -1.21 5.30
C ASP A 208 -23.88 -2.09 4.10
N TYR A 209 -22.82 -2.90 4.25
CA TYR A 209 -22.39 -3.76 3.14
C TYR A 209 -23.43 -4.84 2.86
N ALA A 210 -23.93 -4.87 1.64
CA ALA A 210 -25.12 -5.65 1.31
C ALA A 210 -24.86 -7.17 1.14
N PHE A 211 -23.61 -7.61 0.97
CA PHE A 211 -23.23 -9.01 0.88
C PHE A 211 -22.67 -9.50 2.22
N GLU A 212 -23.31 -10.54 2.79
CA GLU A 212 -22.96 -11.06 4.13
C GLU A 212 -21.95 -12.22 4.09
N GLY A 213 -21.44 -12.59 2.91
CA GLY A 213 -20.47 -13.68 2.78
C GLY A 213 -19.11 -13.31 3.35
N GLU A 214 -18.56 -14.23 4.15
CA GLU A 214 -17.23 -14.13 4.73
C GLU A 214 -16.21 -14.96 3.96
N LYS A 215 -14.95 -14.54 3.99
CA LYS A 215 -13.82 -15.24 3.37
C LYS A 215 -13.71 -16.69 3.83
N SER A 216 -14.00 -16.95 5.11
CA SER A 216 -14.02 -18.27 5.71
C SER A 216 -15.08 -19.22 5.11
N SER A 217 -16.16 -18.67 4.55
CA SER A 217 -17.28 -19.41 3.97
C SER A 217 -17.11 -19.71 2.48
N ILE A 218 -16.04 -19.20 1.83
CA ILE A 218 -15.79 -19.38 0.40
C ILE A 218 -14.82 -20.52 0.18
N GLU A 219 -15.18 -21.46 -0.67
CA GLU A 219 -14.36 -22.64 -0.98
C GLU A 219 -12.95 -22.26 -1.49
N SER A 220 -12.87 -21.22 -2.34
CA SER A 220 -11.60 -20.72 -2.87
C SER A 220 -10.74 -19.96 -1.86
N LYS A 221 -11.29 -19.57 -0.69
CA LYS A 221 -10.65 -18.71 0.32
C LYS A 221 -10.06 -17.42 -0.28
N THR A 222 -10.70 -16.90 -1.32
CA THR A 222 -10.36 -15.63 -1.96
C THR A 222 -11.16 -14.49 -1.34
N ASP A 223 -10.79 -13.25 -1.66
CA ASP A 223 -11.52 -12.05 -1.22
C ASP A 223 -12.80 -11.81 -2.04
N VAL A 224 -13.08 -12.67 -3.02
CA VAL A 224 -14.20 -12.53 -3.97
C VAL A 224 -14.99 -13.81 -4.05
N ALA A 225 -16.30 -13.70 -3.82
CA ALA A 225 -17.27 -14.77 -4.04
C ALA A 225 -17.74 -14.76 -5.50
N GLU A 226 -17.85 -15.95 -6.08
CA GLU A 226 -18.47 -16.18 -7.39
C GLU A 226 -19.90 -16.65 -7.21
N LEU A 227 -20.86 -15.95 -7.78
CA LEU A 227 -22.29 -16.14 -7.59
C LEU A 227 -23.02 -16.13 -8.94
N THR A 228 -24.24 -16.66 -8.95
CA THR A 228 -25.15 -16.45 -10.07
C THR A 228 -25.81 -15.06 -10.00
N GLY A 229 -26.14 -14.48 -11.15
CA GLY A 229 -26.65 -13.10 -11.24
C GLY A 229 -27.97 -12.85 -10.47
N ASP A 230 -28.78 -13.91 -10.27
CA ASP A 230 -30.03 -13.84 -9.52
C ASP A 230 -29.84 -13.52 -8.02
N LYS A 231 -28.61 -13.62 -7.50
CA LYS A 231 -28.30 -13.28 -6.11
C LYS A 231 -28.28 -11.79 -5.84
N LEU A 232 -27.92 -10.97 -6.84
CA LEU A 232 -27.74 -9.52 -6.64
C LEU A 232 -29.04 -8.80 -6.20
N PRO A 233 -30.22 -9.01 -6.84
CA PRO A 233 -31.45 -8.40 -6.35
C PRO A 233 -31.80 -8.76 -4.90
N GLY A 234 -31.45 -9.99 -4.48
CA GLY A 234 -31.66 -10.48 -3.11
C GLY A 234 -30.83 -9.77 -2.04
N MET A 235 -29.72 -9.12 -2.41
CA MET A 235 -28.87 -8.35 -1.49
C MET A 235 -29.52 -7.06 -1.06
N LYS A 236 -30.53 -6.55 -1.80
CA LYS A 236 -31.25 -5.29 -1.51
C LYS A 236 -30.31 -4.12 -1.31
N ALA A 237 -29.31 -4.01 -2.18
CA ALA A 237 -28.40 -2.87 -2.20
C ALA A 237 -29.13 -1.64 -2.77
N ASP A 238 -28.89 -0.46 -2.21
CA ASP A 238 -29.31 0.82 -2.79
C ASP A 238 -28.32 1.25 -3.88
N ARG A 239 -27.02 0.96 -3.68
CA ARG A 239 -25.94 1.23 -4.63
C ARG A 239 -25.17 -0.05 -4.96
N VAL A 240 -24.93 -0.29 -6.25
CA VAL A 240 -24.07 -1.35 -6.75
C VAL A 240 -22.91 -0.72 -7.51
N PHE A 241 -21.74 -0.64 -6.90
CA PHE A 241 -20.52 -0.22 -7.58
C PHE A 241 -20.02 -1.37 -8.45
N MET A 242 -20.32 -1.29 -9.74
CA MET A 242 -20.11 -2.41 -10.66
C MET A 242 -19.01 -2.13 -11.65
N TYR A 243 -18.09 -3.07 -11.75
CA TYR A 243 -17.02 -3.07 -12.74
C TYR A 243 -17.17 -4.22 -13.74
N LYS A 244 -16.59 -4.06 -14.93
CA LYS A 244 -16.53 -5.05 -16.00
C LYS A 244 -17.90 -5.46 -16.54
N ASP A 245 -18.04 -5.48 -17.83
CA ASP A 245 -19.22 -5.92 -18.59
C ASP A 245 -20.57 -5.35 -18.10
N VAL A 246 -20.56 -4.13 -17.53
CA VAL A 246 -21.72 -3.46 -16.91
C VAL A 246 -22.90 -3.34 -17.86
N ASP A 247 -22.65 -2.97 -19.11
CA ASP A 247 -23.70 -2.89 -20.15
C ASP A 247 -24.32 -4.25 -20.48
N ALA A 248 -23.53 -5.32 -20.38
CA ALA A 248 -24.05 -6.68 -20.56
C ALA A 248 -24.93 -7.06 -19.38
N PHE A 249 -24.51 -6.76 -18.12
CA PHE A 249 -25.32 -6.97 -16.95
C PHE A 249 -26.65 -6.21 -17.00
N LYS A 250 -26.64 -4.93 -17.36
CA LYS A 250 -27.86 -4.09 -17.47
C LYS A 250 -28.91 -4.67 -18.44
N LYS A 251 -28.53 -5.55 -19.37
CA LYS A 251 -29.43 -6.26 -20.31
C LYS A 251 -30.00 -7.54 -19.74
N THR A 252 -29.47 -8.02 -18.62
CA THR A 252 -29.97 -9.25 -17.98
C THR A 252 -31.26 -8.96 -17.19
N PRO A 253 -32.11 -9.99 -16.94
CA PRO A 253 -33.25 -9.85 -16.06
C PRO A 253 -32.86 -9.50 -14.62
N TYR A 254 -31.63 -9.77 -14.21
CA TYR A 254 -31.10 -9.55 -12.85
C TYR A 254 -30.87 -8.07 -12.54
N ALA A 255 -30.66 -7.24 -13.54
CA ALA A 255 -30.49 -5.79 -13.33
C ALA A 255 -31.72 -5.14 -12.70
N LYS A 256 -32.91 -5.69 -13.00
CA LYS A 256 -34.14 -5.21 -12.39
C LYS A 256 -34.22 -5.59 -10.90
N GLY A 257 -34.25 -4.56 -10.05
CA GLY A 257 -34.31 -4.73 -8.59
C GLY A 257 -32.95 -4.89 -7.91
N SER A 258 -31.86 -4.68 -8.62
CA SER A 258 -30.49 -4.73 -8.07
C SER A 258 -30.03 -3.41 -7.45
N GLY A 259 -30.88 -2.37 -7.38
CA GLY A 259 -30.49 -1.03 -6.94
C GLY A 259 -29.90 -0.19 -8.05
N ASP A 260 -29.36 0.97 -7.70
CA ASP A 260 -28.66 1.86 -8.62
C ASP A 260 -27.28 1.30 -8.99
N ILE A 261 -27.06 1.05 -10.28
CA ILE A 261 -25.79 0.52 -10.79
C ILE A 261 -24.88 1.68 -11.17
N VAL A 262 -23.86 1.90 -10.38
CA VAL A 262 -22.79 2.87 -10.60
C VAL A 262 -21.64 2.13 -11.28
N GLU A 263 -21.35 2.49 -12.53
CA GLU A 263 -20.22 1.91 -13.24
C GLU A 263 -18.91 2.50 -12.73
N VAL A 264 -17.95 1.62 -12.41
CA VAL A 264 -16.66 2.00 -11.82
C VAL A 264 -15.49 1.32 -12.51
N ASP A 265 -14.30 1.89 -12.37
CA ASP A 265 -13.08 1.34 -12.97
C ASP A 265 -12.62 0.07 -12.24
N GLN A 266 -12.41 -1.01 -12.99
CA GLN A 266 -11.99 -2.31 -12.43
C GLN A 266 -10.62 -2.26 -11.77
N ASP A 267 -9.69 -1.50 -12.33
CA ASP A 267 -8.33 -1.45 -11.80
C ASP A 267 -8.34 -0.77 -10.44
N ILE A 268 -9.12 0.29 -10.28
CA ILE A 268 -9.26 1.05 -9.03
C ILE A 268 -10.04 0.26 -7.97
N TRP A 269 -11.24 -0.24 -8.34
CA TRP A 269 -12.14 -0.86 -7.37
C TRP A 269 -11.84 -2.32 -7.04
N SER A 270 -10.99 -2.99 -7.84
CA SER A 270 -10.76 -4.42 -7.70
C SER A 270 -9.31 -4.85 -7.67
N ARG A 271 -8.44 -4.26 -8.49
CA ARG A 271 -7.11 -4.80 -8.73
C ARG A 271 -6.01 -4.12 -7.94
N ALA A 272 -6.02 -2.80 -7.88
CA ALA A 272 -4.93 -2.01 -7.31
C ALA A 272 -5.01 -1.92 -5.79
N ARG A 273 -6.10 -1.39 -5.24
CA ARG A 273 -6.38 -1.40 -3.80
C ARG A 273 -5.34 -0.68 -2.94
N GLY A 274 -4.79 0.40 -3.47
CA GLY A 274 -3.83 1.26 -2.76
C GLY A 274 -4.46 2.57 -2.27
N PRO A 275 -3.66 3.46 -1.68
CA PRO A 275 -4.15 4.73 -1.15
C PRO A 275 -4.74 5.66 -2.21
N LEU A 276 -4.18 5.67 -3.43
CA LEU A 276 -4.71 6.48 -4.53
C LEU A 276 -6.05 5.93 -5.04
N SER A 277 -6.19 4.60 -5.09
CA SER A 277 -7.46 3.93 -5.38
C SER A 277 -8.50 4.26 -4.31
N ALA A 278 -8.14 4.27 -3.01
CA ALA A 278 -9.05 4.67 -1.94
C ALA A 278 -9.57 6.09 -2.13
N GLU A 279 -8.69 7.06 -2.44
CA GLU A 279 -9.08 8.45 -2.71
C GLU A 279 -10.08 8.54 -3.87
N HIS A 280 -9.86 7.78 -4.95
CA HIS A 280 -10.74 7.78 -6.13
C HIS A 280 -12.09 7.09 -5.86
N MET A 281 -12.08 5.97 -5.14
CA MET A 281 -13.31 5.30 -4.72
C MET A 281 -14.21 6.21 -3.88
N LEU A 282 -13.61 7.02 -3.00
CA LEU A 282 -14.35 8.02 -2.20
C LEU A 282 -14.97 9.11 -3.09
N ASP A 283 -14.25 9.57 -4.14
CA ASP A 283 -14.81 10.51 -5.11
C ASP A 283 -16.00 9.91 -5.88
N ASP A 284 -15.89 8.64 -6.30
CA ASP A 284 -16.99 7.91 -6.97
C ASP A 284 -18.21 7.76 -6.04
N MET A 285 -18.00 7.44 -4.74
CA MET A 285 -19.07 7.34 -3.75
C MET A 285 -19.77 8.69 -3.55
N ILE A 286 -19.02 9.79 -3.43
CA ILE A 286 -19.59 11.15 -3.33
C ILE A 286 -20.39 11.49 -4.58
N ALA A 287 -19.91 11.10 -5.77
CA ALA A 287 -20.61 11.35 -7.02
C ALA A 287 -21.91 10.55 -7.12
N ALA A 288 -21.94 9.33 -6.59
CA ALA A 288 -23.12 8.47 -6.60
C ALA A 288 -24.25 8.95 -5.65
N GLU A 289 -23.96 9.82 -4.68
CA GLU A 289 -24.95 10.36 -3.73
C GLU A 289 -25.51 11.75 -4.12
N LYS A 290 -25.04 12.31 -5.24
CA LYS A 290 -25.58 13.57 -5.82
C LYS A 290 -26.76 13.30 -6.73
#